data_e0a461172e0bddf26ae85ca4ffa03a09
#
_entry.id   e0a461172e0bddf26ae85ca4ffa03a09
#
_cell.length_a   1.000
_cell.length_b   1.000
_cell.length_c   1.000
_cell.angle_alpha   90.00
_cell.angle_beta   90.00
_cell.angle_gamma   90.00
#
_symmetry.space_group_name_H-M   'P 1'
#
loop_
_entity.id
_entity.type
_entity.pdbx_description
1 polymer ?
#
loop_
_entity_poly.entity_id
_entity_poly.type
_entity_poly.pdbx_seq_one_letter_code
_entity_poly.pdbx_strand_id
1 'polypeptide(L)'
;GGGRFKAAQTGGPSGGCIPEAYLDTPVDYESLAQIGSIMGSGGLIVMDDASDMVDVARFFMEFCMDESCGKCIPCRAGTVQMNDILTRLVAGEGTRADIAMLEELCALLKETSLCGLGQSAPNPVLTTLRYFREEYDAKVKAEEDE
;
A
#
# COMPACT_ATOMS: atom_id res chain seq x y z
N GLY A 1 24.38 -1.90 -5.17
CA GLY A 1 24.18 -1.54 -6.45
C GLY A 1 24.27 -0.09 -6.89
N GLY A 2 24.36 0.95 -6.06
CA GLY A 2 24.53 2.34 -6.51
C GLY A 2 23.27 3.21 -6.48
N GLY A 3 22.09 2.66 -6.23
CA GLY A 3 20.87 3.42 -5.98
C GLY A 3 20.87 4.03 -4.57
N ARG A 4 20.15 5.15 -4.41
CA ARG A 4 19.92 5.74 -3.09
C ARG A 4 18.74 5.06 -2.41
N PHE A 5 18.82 4.79 -1.13
CA PHE A 5 17.72 4.24 -0.35
C PHE A 5 16.48 5.15 -0.44
N LYS A 6 15.33 4.56 -0.64
CA LYS A 6 14.04 5.26 -0.65
C LYS A 6 13.12 4.75 0.45
N ALA A 7 12.94 3.45 0.51
CA ALA A 7 12.02 2.83 1.46
C ALA A 7 12.40 1.36 1.73
N ALA A 8 11.86 0.81 2.81
CA ALA A 8 11.89 -0.62 3.08
C ALA A 8 10.49 -1.13 3.40
N GLN A 9 10.15 -2.32 2.90
CA GLN A 9 8.92 -3.04 3.26
C GLN A 9 9.25 -4.10 4.29
N THR A 10 8.54 -4.11 5.42
CA THR A 10 8.59 -5.17 6.43
C THR A 10 7.26 -5.88 6.53
N GLY A 11 7.23 -7.10 7.07
CA GLY A 11 6.01 -7.87 7.27
C GLY A 11 5.45 -8.54 6.01
N GLY A 12 6.24 -8.62 4.93
CA GLY A 12 5.83 -9.21 3.66
C GLY A 12 4.78 -8.37 2.90
N PRO A 13 4.00 -8.99 1.99
CA PRO A 13 3.06 -8.29 1.10
C PRO A 13 1.96 -7.50 1.82
N SER A 14 1.57 -7.91 3.02
CA SER A 14 0.55 -7.23 3.82
C SER A 14 1.13 -6.41 4.99
N GLY A 15 2.44 -6.18 4.96
CA GLY A 15 3.13 -5.29 5.89
C GLY A 15 3.07 -3.83 5.46
N GLY A 16 3.95 -3.01 6.03
CA GLY A 16 3.98 -1.58 5.76
C GLY A 16 5.31 -1.12 5.20
N CYS A 17 5.28 -0.02 4.47
CA CYS A 17 6.42 0.64 3.90
C CYS A 17 7.03 1.64 4.90
N ILE A 18 8.34 1.60 5.08
CA ILE A 18 9.12 2.43 6.01
C ILE A 18 10.00 3.37 5.17
N PRO A 19 9.78 4.69 5.19
CA PRO A 19 10.61 5.65 4.47
C PRO A 19 11.94 5.91 5.20
N GLU A 20 12.88 6.55 4.52
CA GLU A 20 14.21 6.88 5.03
C GLU A 20 14.18 7.59 6.40
N ALA A 21 13.18 8.45 6.62
CA ALA A 21 13.04 9.21 7.87
C ALA A 21 12.81 8.32 9.12
N TYR A 22 12.44 7.07 8.95
CA TYR A 22 12.14 6.11 10.03
C TYR A 22 13.10 4.91 10.08
N LEU A 23 14.27 5.00 9.44
CA LEU A 23 15.28 3.92 9.43
C LEU A 23 15.78 3.50 10.82
N ASP A 24 15.77 4.42 11.77
CA ASP A 24 16.19 4.17 13.16
C ASP A 24 15.10 3.55 14.03
N THR A 25 13.93 3.23 13.45
CA THR A 25 12.83 2.57 14.17
C THR A 25 13.27 1.17 14.62
N PRO A 26 13.12 0.82 15.91
CA PRO A 26 13.40 -0.52 16.39
C PRO A 26 12.53 -1.56 15.65
N VAL A 27 13.13 -2.71 15.33
CA VAL A 27 12.41 -3.82 14.68
C VAL A 27 11.74 -4.66 15.78
N ASP A 28 10.69 -4.12 16.35
CA ASP A 28 9.81 -4.77 17.30
C ASP A 28 8.34 -4.55 16.94
N TYR A 29 7.43 -5.28 17.59
CA TYR A 29 6.00 -5.26 17.23
C TYR A 29 5.36 -3.90 17.47
N GLU A 30 5.69 -3.23 18.58
CA GLU A 30 5.09 -1.98 19.01
C GLU A 30 5.58 -0.82 18.15
N SER A 31 6.90 -0.73 17.92
CA SER A 31 7.52 0.36 17.15
C SER A 31 7.11 0.32 15.69
N LEU A 32 7.09 -0.86 15.07
CA LEU A 32 6.63 -1.01 13.69
C LEU A 32 5.14 -0.71 13.52
N ALA A 33 4.31 -1.11 14.49
CA ALA A 33 2.87 -0.81 14.46
C ALA A 33 2.59 0.70 14.50
N GLN A 34 3.36 1.48 15.25
CA GLN A 34 3.20 2.95 15.34
C GLN A 34 3.41 3.66 13.99
N ILE A 35 4.28 3.14 13.14
CA ILE A 35 4.54 3.68 11.81
C ILE A 35 3.68 3.03 10.71
N GLY A 36 2.76 2.14 11.08
CA GLY A 36 1.83 1.49 10.16
C GLY A 36 2.37 0.22 9.50
N SER A 37 3.50 -0.30 9.99
CA SER A 37 4.08 -1.54 9.50
C SER A 37 3.86 -2.70 10.48
N ILE A 38 4.29 -3.89 10.10
CA ILE A 38 4.30 -5.09 10.94
C ILE A 38 5.64 -5.82 10.77
N MET A 39 6.03 -6.59 11.79
CA MET A 39 7.25 -7.39 11.73
C MET A 39 7.11 -8.62 10.84
N GLY A 40 5.94 -9.25 10.84
CA GLY A 40 5.69 -10.50 10.13
C GLY A 40 6.68 -11.58 10.49
N SER A 41 7.22 -12.28 9.49
CA SER A 41 8.26 -13.31 9.63
C SER A 41 9.70 -12.75 9.58
N GLY A 42 9.87 -11.43 9.59
CA GLY A 42 11.18 -10.78 9.51
C GLY A 42 11.71 -10.55 8.08
N GLY A 43 10.88 -10.76 7.07
CA GLY A 43 11.22 -10.41 5.68
C GLY A 43 11.39 -8.91 5.51
N LEU A 44 12.44 -8.50 4.78
CA LEU A 44 12.75 -7.10 4.48
C LEU A 44 13.02 -6.95 2.99
N ILE A 45 12.31 -6.03 2.36
CA ILE A 45 12.51 -5.64 0.96
C ILE A 45 12.99 -4.20 0.93
N VAL A 46 14.16 -3.95 0.36
CA VAL A 46 14.73 -2.60 0.24
C VAL A 46 14.47 -2.07 -1.16
N MET A 47 13.99 -0.84 -1.24
CA MET A 47 13.67 -0.12 -2.46
C MET A 47 14.56 1.11 -2.59
N ASP A 48 14.98 1.39 -3.81
CA ASP A 48 15.81 2.55 -4.16
C ASP A 48 14.98 3.67 -4.78
N ASP A 49 15.65 4.76 -5.12
CA ASP A 49 15.06 5.96 -5.71
C ASP A 49 14.44 5.76 -7.12
N ALA A 50 14.73 4.63 -7.78
CA ALA A 50 14.08 4.26 -9.04
C ALA A 50 12.72 3.57 -8.83
N SER A 51 12.41 3.13 -7.61
CA SER A 51 11.16 2.43 -7.30
C SER A 51 9.98 3.39 -7.26
N ASP A 52 8.91 3.06 -7.99
CA ASP A 52 7.62 3.76 -7.96
C ASP A 52 6.76 3.20 -6.80
N MET A 53 6.44 4.03 -5.81
CA MET A 53 5.76 3.57 -4.60
C MET A 53 4.28 3.24 -4.84
N VAL A 54 3.66 3.80 -5.88
CA VAL A 54 2.30 3.44 -6.29
C VAL A 54 2.28 2.05 -6.94
N ASP A 55 3.29 1.75 -7.78
CA ASP A 55 3.43 0.43 -8.39
C ASP A 55 3.81 -0.64 -7.36
N VAL A 56 4.63 -0.30 -6.37
CA VAL A 56 4.93 -1.17 -5.22
C VAL A 56 3.65 -1.51 -4.45
N ALA A 57 2.79 -0.52 -4.16
CA ALA A 57 1.50 -0.74 -3.50
C ALA A 57 0.58 -1.63 -4.36
N ARG A 58 0.52 -1.41 -5.67
CA ARG A 58 -0.22 -2.24 -6.62
C ARG A 58 0.25 -3.69 -6.60
N PHE A 59 1.56 -3.90 -6.68
CA PHE A 59 2.17 -5.24 -6.65
C PHE A 59 1.77 -6.03 -5.38
N PHE A 60 1.83 -5.40 -4.22
CA PHE A 60 1.43 -6.06 -2.98
C PHE A 60 -0.08 -6.27 -2.88
N MET A 61 -0.89 -5.37 -3.45
CA MET A 61 -2.34 -5.53 -3.50
C MET A 61 -2.74 -6.68 -4.44
N GLU A 62 -2.09 -6.82 -5.58
CA GLU A 62 -2.27 -7.95 -6.50
C GLU A 62 -2.01 -9.28 -5.80
N PHE A 63 -0.92 -9.38 -5.04
CA PHE A 63 -0.65 -10.56 -4.22
C PHE A 63 -1.77 -10.83 -3.21
N CYS A 64 -2.24 -9.83 -2.47
CA CYS A 64 -3.32 -10.00 -1.50
C CYS A 64 -4.65 -10.39 -2.17
N MET A 65 -4.91 -9.91 -3.37
CA MET A 65 -6.06 -10.28 -4.19
C MET A 65 -5.99 -11.76 -4.59
N ASP A 66 -4.84 -12.23 -5.07
CA ASP A 66 -4.64 -13.62 -5.51
C ASP A 66 -4.71 -14.62 -4.33
N GLU A 67 -4.21 -14.22 -3.16
CA GLU A 67 -4.24 -15.04 -1.94
C GLU A 67 -5.58 -14.96 -1.18
N SER A 68 -6.52 -14.12 -1.63
CA SER A 68 -7.84 -14.03 -1.00
C SER A 68 -8.62 -15.33 -1.15
N CYS A 69 -9.07 -15.89 -0.04
CA CYS A 69 -9.94 -17.10 -0.08
C CYS A 69 -11.34 -16.82 -0.64
N GLY A 70 -11.70 -15.56 -0.89
CA GLY A 70 -12.98 -15.14 -1.46
C GLY A 70 -14.19 -15.25 -0.53
N LYS A 71 -14.01 -15.61 0.77
CA LYS A 71 -15.14 -15.87 1.67
C LYS A 71 -15.90 -14.62 2.07
N CYS A 72 -15.22 -13.57 2.53
CA CYS A 72 -15.89 -12.34 2.94
C CYS A 72 -15.87 -11.28 1.84
N ILE A 73 -16.97 -10.56 1.72
CA ILE A 73 -17.16 -9.55 0.66
C ILE A 73 -16.11 -8.43 0.73
N PRO A 74 -15.79 -7.84 1.89
CA PRO A 74 -14.81 -6.75 1.95
C PRO A 74 -13.47 -7.13 1.34
N CYS A 75 -12.90 -8.26 1.73
CA CYS A 75 -11.64 -8.74 1.18
C CYS A 75 -11.78 -9.10 -0.31
N ARG A 76 -12.76 -9.95 -0.67
CA ARG A 76 -12.94 -10.44 -2.05
C ARG A 76 -13.15 -9.31 -3.07
N ALA A 77 -14.06 -8.37 -2.78
CA ALA A 77 -14.39 -7.28 -3.68
C ALA A 77 -13.46 -6.08 -3.50
N GLY A 78 -13.08 -5.79 -2.26
CA GLY A 78 -12.26 -4.61 -1.96
C GLY A 78 -10.84 -4.72 -2.47
N THR A 79 -10.17 -5.89 -2.38
CA THR A 79 -8.82 -6.05 -2.94
C THR A 79 -8.81 -5.89 -4.46
N VAL A 80 -9.83 -6.40 -5.15
CA VAL A 80 -9.98 -6.22 -6.61
C VAL A 80 -10.15 -4.74 -6.94
N GLN A 81 -11.07 -4.03 -6.29
CA GLN A 81 -11.31 -2.61 -6.54
C GLN A 81 -10.07 -1.77 -6.24
N MET A 82 -9.36 -2.05 -5.13
CA MET A 82 -8.12 -1.36 -4.81
C MET A 82 -7.04 -1.60 -5.86
N ASN A 83 -6.89 -2.84 -6.35
CA ASN A 83 -5.94 -3.17 -7.39
C ASN A 83 -6.28 -2.47 -8.72
N ASP A 84 -7.56 -2.39 -9.10
CA ASP A 84 -8.01 -1.67 -10.29
C ASP A 84 -7.71 -0.17 -10.21
N ILE A 85 -7.96 0.44 -9.04
CA ILE A 85 -7.64 1.86 -8.79
C ILE A 85 -6.12 2.08 -8.90
N LEU A 86 -5.31 1.27 -8.24
CA LEU A 86 -3.86 1.37 -8.28
C LEU A 86 -3.31 1.18 -9.69
N THR A 87 -3.91 0.27 -10.46
CA THR A 87 -3.55 0.04 -11.88
C THR A 87 -3.81 1.28 -12.73
N ARG A 88 -4.96 1.96 -12.55
CA ARG A 88 -5.24 3.23 -13.25
C ARG A 88 -4.27 4.33 -12.83
N LEU A 89 -3.95 4.43 -11.54
CA LEU A 89 -2.97 5.40 -11.04
C LEU A 89 -1.59 5.15 -11.66
N VAL A 90 -1.10 3.91 -11.68
CA VAL A 90 0.19 3.57 -12.30
C VAL A 90 0.21 3.92 -13.79
N ALA A 91 -0.90 3.74 -14.49
CA ALA A 91 -1.05 4.12 -15.90
C ALA A 91 -1.15 5.65 -16.13
N GLY A 92 -1.19 6.48 -15.07
CA GLY A 92 -1.40 7.93 -15.18
C GLY A 92 -2.85 8.29 -15.57
N GLU A 93 -3.78 7.38 -15.33
CA GLU A 93 -5.20 7.52 -15.64
C GLU A 93 -6.06 7.75 -14.40
N GLY A 94 -5.44 7.87 -13.23
CA GLY A 94 -6.11 8.08 -11.96
C GLY A 94 -6.79 9.43 -11.85
N THR A 95 -7.72 9.53 -10.91
CA THR A 95 -8.43 10.75 -10.54
C THR A 95 -8.25 11.04 -9.05
N ARG A 96 -8.57 12.25 -8.59
CA ARG A 96 -8.62 12.56 -7.16
C ARG A 96 -9.68 11.73 -6.42
N ALA A 97 -10.78 11.43 -7.10
CA ALA A 97 -11.83 10.55 -6.55
C ALA A 97 -11.33 9.10 -6.37
N ASP A 98 -10.44 8.61 -7.24
CA ASP A 98 -9.82 7.31 -7.08
C ASP A 98 -8.97 7.23 -5.79
N ILE A 99 -8.21 8.28 -5.48
CA ILE A 99 -7.41 8.32 -4.24
C ILE A 99 -8.32 8.34 -3.01
N ALA A 100 -9.40 9.14 -3.02
CA ALA A 100 -10.36 9.17 -1.92
C ALA A 100 -11.05 7.81 -1.73
N MET A 101 -11.48 7.17 -2.81
CA MET A 101 -12.07 5.82 -2.78
C MET A 101 -11.08 4.78 -2.26
N LEU A 102 -9.81 4.89 -2.62
CA LEU A 102 -8.76 3.99 -2.13
C LEU A 102 -8.59 4.08 -0.60
N GLU A 103 -8.63 5.30 -0.05
CA GLU A 103 -8.58 5.53 1.41
C GLU A 103 -9.82 4.95 2.12
N GLU A 104 -11.02 5.11 1.55
CA GLU A 104 -12.26 4.53 2.08
C GLU A 104 -12.22 2.99 2.06
N LEU A 105 -11.77 2.39 0.95
CA LEU A 105 -11.62 0.94 0.82
C LEU A 105 -10.59 0.39 1.83
N CYS A 106 -9.50 1.11 2.08
CA CYS A 106 -8.53 0.73 3.11
C CYS A 106 -9.18 0.62 4.49
N ALA A 107 -9.97 1.62 4.89
CA ALA A 107 -10.68 1.62 6.15
C ALA A 107 -11.71 0.47 6.21
N LEU A 108 -12.49 0.31 5.14
CA LEU A 108 -13.49 -0.75 5.03
C LEU A 108 -12.87 -2.14 5.22
N LEU A 109 -11.78 -2.45 4.50
CA LEU A 109 -11.13 -3.75 4.60
C LEU A 109 -10.59 -4.02 6.01
N LYS A 110 -9.93 -3.04 6.60
CA LYS A 110 -9.37 -3.17 7.96
C LYS A 110 -10.43 -3.47 8.99
N GLU A 111 -11.58 -2.83 8.92
CA GLU A 111 -12.61 -2.91 9.96
C GLU A 111 -13.58 -4.06 9.75
N THR A 112 -13.80 -4.50 8.51
CA THR A 112 -14.88 -5.44 8.21
C THR A 112 -14.44 -6.79 7.66
N SER A 113 -13.16 -6.98 7.30
CA SER A 113 -12.66 -8.29 6.87
C SER A 113 -12.62 -9.29 8.02
N LEU A 114 -12.95 -10.56 7.73
CA LEU A 114 -13.10 -11.60 8.75
C LEU A 114 -11.77 -12.20 9.23
N CYS A 115 -10.68 -11.97 8.54
CA CYS A 115 -9.37 -12.53 8.91
C CYS A 115 -8.22 -11.55 8.64
N GLY A 116 -7.04 -11.91 9.17
CA GLY A 116 -5.83 -11.09 9.11
C GLY A 116 -5.40 -10.71 7.70
N LEU A 117 -5.65 -11.55 6.67
CA LEU A 117 -5.28 -11.21 5.30
C LEU A 117 -6.01 -9.93 4.85
N GLY A 118 -7.33 -9.89 4.91
CA GLY A 118 -8.10 -8.73 4.50
C GLY A 118 -7.89 -7.52 5.40
N GLN A 119 -7.67 -7.72 6.70
CA GLN A 119 -7.40 -6.64 7.66
C GLN A 119 -6.03 -5.98 7.44
N SER A 120 -5.04 -6.73 6.96
CA SER A 120 -3.69 -6.21 6.73
C SER A 120 -3.38 -5.87 5.27
N ALA A 121 -4.14 -6.36 4.30
CA ALA A 121 -3.96 -6.05 2.88
C ALA A 121 -3.84 -4.54 2.57
N PRO A 122 -4.56 -3.64 3.25
CA PRO A 122 -4.43 -2.21 3.04
C PRO A 122 -3.12 -1.58 3.53
N ASN A 123 -2.33 -2.23 4.40
CA ASN A 123 -1.16 -1.61 5.02
C ASN A 123 -0.13 -1.04 4.01
N PRO A 124 0.27 -1.75 2.93
CA PRO A 124 1.17 -1.18 1.94
C PRO A 124 0.61 0.08 1.30
N VAL A 125 -0.69 0.09 0.98
CA VAL A 125 -1.36 1.25 0.38
C VAL A 125 -1.41 2.43 1.35
N LEU A 126 -1.82 2.19 2.60
CA LEU A 126 -1.90 3.24 3.62
C LEU A 126 -0.54 3.86 3.93
N THR A 127 0.52 3.05 4.00
CA THR A 127 1.86 3.56 4.29
C THR A 127 2.46 4.29 3.10
N THR A 128 2.27 3.82 1.88
CA THR A 128 2.72 4.54 0.68
C THR A 128 1.94 5.83 0.47
N LEU A 129 0.62 5.86 0.67
CA LEU A 129 -0.18 7.09 0.66
C LEU A 129 0.29 8.09 1.73
N ARG A 130 0.62 7.61 2.93
CA ARG A 130 1.05 8.46 4.03
C ARG A 130 2.41 9.10 3.81
N TYR A 131 3.36 8.34 3.26
CA TYR A 131 4.76 8.74 3.19
C TYR A 131 5.22 9.21 1.80
N PHE A 132 4.46 8.86 0.74
CA PHE A 132 4.78 9.15 -0.65
C PHE A 132 3.58 9.72 -1.41
N ARG A 133 2.79 10.56 -0.74
CA ARG A 133 1.58 11.18 -1.30
C ARG A 133 1.81 11.87 -2.64
N GLU A 134 2.95 12.52 -2.77
CA GLU A 134 3.34 13.25 -3.98
C GLU A 134 3.40 12.34 -5.22
N GLU A 135 3.79 11.06 -5.06
CA GLU A 135 3.81 10.11 -6.17
C GLU A 135 2.41 9.74 -6.64
N TYR A 136 1.44 9.66 -5.72
CA TYR A 136 0.03 9.45 -6.06
C TYR A 136 -0.55 10.68 -6.76
N ASP A 137 -0.30 11.87 -6.24
CA ASP A 137 -0.82 13.11 -6.81
C ASP A 137 -0.26 13.36 -8.22
N ALA A 138 0.99 12.98 -8.49
CA ALA A 138 1.62 13.07 -9.81
C ALA A 138 1.00 12.14 -10.86
N LYS A 139 0.26 11.10 -10.45
CA LYS A 139 -0.42 10.13 -11.33
C LYS A 139 -1.90 10.44 -11.57
N VAL A 140 -2.40 11.52 -10.97
CA VAL A 140 -3.75 12.00 -11.22
C VAL A 140 -3.76 12.81 -12.50
N LYS A 141 -4.72 12.54 -13.39
CA LYS A 141 -4.95 13.37 -14.58
C LYS A 141 -5.21 14.81 -14.16
N ALA A 142 -4.64 15.76 -14.88
CA ALA A 142 -5.04 17.16 -14.75
C ALA A 142 -6.55 17.24 -15.04
N GLU A 143 -7.30 17.88 -14.15
CA GLU A 143 -8.70 18.19 -14.42
C GLU A 143 -8.71 19.11 -15.65
N GLU A 144 -9.29 18.65 -16.76
CA GLU A 144 -9.62 19.55 -17.85
C GLU A 144 -10.74 20.44 -17.34
N ASP A 145 -10.43 21.72 -17.08
CA ASP A 145 -11.41 22.74 -16.76
C ASP A 145 -12.37 22.85 -17.96
N GLU A 146 -13.63 22.34 -17.81
CA GLU A 146 -14.73 22.62 -18.71
C GLU A 146 -15.30 24.03 -18.47
#